data_6fa07746240448f36805878ba93b8897
#
_entry.id   6fa07746240448f36805878ba93b8897
#
_cell.length_a   1.000
_cell.length_b   1.000
_cell.length_c   1.000
_cell.angle_alpha   90.00
_cell.angle_beta   90.00
_cell.angle_gamma   90.00
#
_symmetry.space_group_name_H-M   'P 1'
#
loop_
_entity.id
_entity.type
_entity.pdbx_description
1 polymer ?
#
loop_
_entity_poly.entity_id
_entity_poly.type
_entity_poly.pdbx_seq_one_letter_code
_entity_poly.pdbx_strand_id
1 'polypeptide(L)'
;RRSSSAASDVYKRQEGNPLDRNNEWKNITCPLTGKKAVRETDTFDTFFESSWYFLRFLDPHNEKEMFNKKFKSWLPVDQYIGGVEHAILHLLYARFFYKLLRDEGLVDDDEPFVSLLSQGMVLKDGAKMSKSKGNTIDPDDIIKKYGADTIRLFILFAAPPEQNLEWSDSAIEGGYKFLKRFWKLSYQIRNSYDVPKDKDNKILIKHNETIDKVSTDLFERKSYNTAIAAVMEFFNSLSRSVDEGSISYESAKICISTMAKLLYPITPHICFTILSEIKAEKASNPEWPDKIEGVD
;
A
#
# COMPACT_ATOMS: atom_id res chain seq x y z
N ARG A 1 13.40 19.20 -14.03
CA ARG A 1 13.95 18.14 -13.14
C ARG A 1 15.43 18.43 -12.95
N ARG A 2 15.85 19.01 -11.82
CA ARG A 2 17.25 19.05 -11.43
C ARG A 2 17.65 17.64 -10.99
N SER A 3 18.75 17.12 -11.51
CA SER A 3 19.22 15.78 -11.17
C SER A 3 19.54 15.70 -9.68
N SER A 4 19.27 14.55 -9.05
CA SER A 4 19.57 14.29 -7.65
C SER A 4 21.05 14.46 -7.28
N SER A 5 21.95 14.39 -8.26
CA SER A 5 23.38 14.66 -8.11
C SER A 5 23.69 16.13 -7.80
N ALA A 6 22.97 17.09 -8.39
CA ALA A 6 23.19 18.50 -8.13
C ALA A 6 22.82 18.90 -6.68
N ALA A 7 21.79 18.29 -6.11
CA ALA A 7 21.40 18.53 -4.71
C ALA A 7 22.43 17.98 -3.72
N SER A 8 23.03 16.80 -3.99
CA SER A 8 24.04 16.21 -3.12
C SER A 8 25.36 16.99 -3.13
N ASP A 9 25.73 17.60 -4.25
CA ASP A 9 26.95 18.41 -4.36
C ASP A 9 26.84 19.77 -3.66
N VAL A 10 25.65 20.36 -3.62
CA VAL A 10 25.39 21.59 -2.85
C VAL A 10 25.52 21.32 -1.34
N TYR A 11 25.03 20.19 -0.84
CA TYR A 11 25.14 19.82 0.58
C TYR A 11 26.59 19.58 1.02
N LYS A 12 27.45 19.05 0.18
CA LYS A 12 28.87 18.79 0.51
C LYS A 12 29.73 20.03 0.63
N ARG A 13 29.29 21.17 0.12
CA ARG A 13 30.07 22.43 0.09
C ARG A 13 29.68 23.43 1.17
N GLN A 14 28.65 23.12 1.99
CA GLN A 14 28.16 24.04 3.01
C GLN A 14 28.63 23.62 4.41
N GLU A 15 29.56 24.36 4.95
CA GLU A 15 29.91 24.30 6.36
C GLU A 15 29.07 25.32 7.15
N GLY A 16 28.33 24.89 8.17
CA GLY A 16 27.49 25.74 9.03
C GLY A 16 26.20 26.24 8.37
N ASN A 17 25.54 27.21 9.00
CA ASN A 17 24.27 27.78 8.54
C ASN A 17 24.48 28.74 7.35
N PRO A 18 23.97 28.44 6.13
CA PRO A 18 24.13 29.32 4.96
C PRO A 18 23.38 30.64 5.10
N LEU A 19 22.28 30.72 5.85
CA LEU A 19 21.55 31.96 6.10
C LEU A 19 22.32 32.92 6.98
N ASP A 20 23.03 32.41 7.98
CA ASP A 20 23.85 33.23 8.87
C ASP A 20 25.03 33.87 8.14
N ARG A 21 25.55 33.24 7.10
CA ARG A 21 26.62 33.77 6.27
C ARG A 21 26.17 34.77 5.20
N ASN A 22 24.88 34.81 4.88
CA ASN A 22 24.35 35.74 3.89
C ASN A 22 24.03 37.09 4.52
N ASN A 23 25.04 37.93 4.65
CA ASN A 23 24.93 39.27 5.27
C ASN A 23 23.92 40.19 4.55
N GLU A 24 23.79 40.08 3.25
CA GLU A 24 22.83 40.87 2.46
C GLU A 24 21.39 40.49 2.81
N TRP A 25 21.10 39.20 2.94
CA TRP A 25 19.79 38.70 3.33
C TRP A 25 19.52 38.93 4.82
N LYS A 26 20.51 38.71 5.69
CA LYS A 26 20.40 38.74 7.15
C LYS A 26 20.11 40.13 7.68
N ASN A 27 20.81 41.14 7.16
CA ASN A 27 20.68 42.52 7.66
C ASN A 27 19.59 43.26 6.90
N ILE A 28 18.56 43.74 7.60
CA ILE A 28 17.43 44.44 7.02
C ILE A 28 17.06 45.69 7.80
N THR A 29 16.21 46.53 7.20
CA THR A 29 15.45 47.53 7.92
C THR A 29 14.09 46.94 8.30
N CYS A 30 13.76 46.94 9.59
CA CYS A 30 12.48 46.44 10.09
C CYS A 30 11.31 47.18 9.41
N PRO A 31 10.39 46.50 8.71
CA PRO A 31 9.29 47.15 8.00
C PRO A 31 8.28 47.82 8.94
N LEU A 32 8.22 47.41 10.21
CA LEU A 32 7.28 47.98 11.19
C LEU A 32 7.82 49.18 11.90
N THR A 33 9.13 49.21 12.20
CA THR A 33 9.74 50.24 13.06
C THR A 33 10.70 51.15 12.33
N GLY A 34 11.11 50.84 11.12
CA GLY A 34 12.12 51.55 10.34
C GLY A 34 13.54 51.48 10.89
N LYS A 35 13.80 50.66 11.93
CA LYS A 35 15.11 50.51 12.56
C LYS A 35 15.91 49.39 11.88
N LYS A 36 17.25 49.45 12.01
CA LYS A 36 18.13 48.34 11.62
C LYS A 36 17.76 47.10 12.41
N ALA A 37 17.66 45.95 11.74
CA ALA A 37 17.32 44.67 12.33
C ALA A 37 18.11 43.55 11.66
N VAL A 38 18.15 42.41 12.33
CA VAL A 38 18.75 41.17 11.84
C VAL A 38 17.66 40.13 11.74
N ARG A 39 17.56 39.45 10.62
CA ARG A 39 16.66 38.31 10.47
C ARG A 39 17.16 37.13 11.27
N GLU A 40 16.22 36.35 11.81
CA GLU A 40 16.52 35.05 12.37
C GLU A 40 17.09 34.13 11.29
N THR A 41 18.13 33.42 11.64
CA THR A 41 18.82 32.52 10.70
C THR A 41 18.59 31.05 11.00
N ASP A 42 18.06 30.72 12.17
CA ASP A 42 17.62 29.35 12.47
C ASP A 42 16.43 28.98 11.61
N THR A 43 16.39 27.73 11.18
CA THR A 43 15.29 27.17 10.41
C THR A 43 14.50 26.20 11.26
N PHE A 44 13.23 26.04 10.94
CA PHE A 44 12.43 24.98 11.55
C PHE A 44 13.00 23.60 11.21
N ASP A 45 12.71 22.62 12.10
CA ASP A 45 12.95 21.21 11.81
C ASP A 45 12.30 20.80 10.49
N THR A 46 12.93 19.86 9.79
CA THR A 46 12.44 19.38 8.47
C THR A 46 11.05 18.75 8.56
N PHE A 47 10.67 18.21 9.70
CA PHE A 47 9.32 17.64 9.92
C PHE A 47 8.22 18.70 10.08
N PHE A 48 8.59 19.98 10.24
CA PHE A 48 7.60 21.05 10.34
C PHE A 48 6.72 21.13 9.09
N GLU A 49 7.33 21.18 7.90
CA GLU A 49 6.58 21.20 6.63
C GLU A 49 5.81 19.89 6.38
N SER A 50 6.36 18.76 6.82
CA SER A 50 5.69 17.46 6.70
C SER A 50 4.49 17.32 7.63
N SER A 51 4.31 18.23 8.59
CA SER A 51 3.25 18.12 9.63
C SER A 51 1.84 18.28 9.06
N TRP A 52 1.70 18.90 7.90
CA TRP A 52 0.41 19.26 7.34
C TRP A 52 0.23 18.94 5.85
N TYR A 53 1.16 18.25 5.21
CA TYR A 53 1.14 17.97 3.77
C TYR A 53 -0.16 17.27 3.33
N PHE A 54 -0.74 16.40 4.17
CA PHE A 54 -1.98 15.69 3.88
C PHE A 54 -3.18 16.66 3.77
N LEU A 55 -3.16 17.79 4.45
CA LEU A 55 -4.14 18.87 4.27
C LEU A 55 -3.93 19.55 2.92
N ARG A 56 -2.69 19.78 2.53
CA ARG A 56 -2.35 20.36 1.23
C ARG A 56 -2.80 19.50 0.07
N PHE A 57 -2.81 18.17 0.24
CA PHE A 57 -3.31 17.24 -0.79
C PHE A 57 -4.80 17.42 -1.09
N LEU A 58 -5.59 17.96 -0.17
CA LEU A 58 -7.00 18.24 -0.40
C LEU A 58 -7.21 19.38 -1.40
N ASP A 59 -6.25 20.30 -1.48
CA ASP A 59 -6.34 21.50 -2.35
C ASP A 59 -4.95 21.89 -2.89
N PRO A 60 -4.33 21.05 -3.73
CA PRO A 60 -2.91 21.18 -4.08
C PRO A 60 -2.58 22.40 -4.93
N HIS A 61 -3.57 22.99 -5.60
CA HIS A 61 -3.41 24.14 -6.48
C HIS A 61 -3.82 25.46 -5.83
N ASN A 62 -4.15 25.47 -4.54
CA ASN A 62 -4.52 26.69 -3.84
C ASN A 62 -3.28 27.54 -3.53
N GLU A 63 -3.20 28.73 -4.13
CA GLU A 63 -2.09 29.67 -3.93
C GLU A 63 -2.36 30.71 -2.83
N LYS A 64 -3.59 30.74 -2.27
CA LYS A 64 -4.01 31.77 -1.32
C LYS A 64 -4.02 31.30 0.12
N GLU A 65 -4.34 30.04 0.36
CA GLU A 65 -4.52 29.43 1.69
C GLU A 65 -3.89 28.03 1.73
N MET A 66 -3.69 27.49 2.93
CA MET A 66 -3.18 26.14 3.13
C MET A 66 -4.06 25.11 2.40
N PHE A 67 -5.37 25.22 2.57
CA PHE A 67 -6.41 24.47 1.87
C PHE A 67 -7.76 25.16 2.08
N ASN A 68 -8.72 24.91 1.19
CA ASN A 68 -10.05 25.49 1.31
C ASN A 68 -10.89 24.69 2.32
N LYS A 69 -11.55 25.41 3.25
CA LYS A 69 -12.40 24.82 4.30
C LYS A 69 -13.53 23.92 3.77
N LYS A 70 -13.95 24.03 2.52
CA LYS A 70 -14.94 23.13 1.90
C LYS A 70 -14.50 21.68 1.86
N PHE A 71 -13.19 21.40 1.95
CA PHE A 71 -12.63 20.05 1.96
C PHE A 71 -12.55 19.40 3.35
N LYS A 72 -13.02 20.05 4.41
CA LYS A 72 -13.05 19.49 5.77
C LYS A 72 -13.78 18.13 5.87
N SER A 73 -14.75 17.86 4.99
CA SER A 73 -15.45 16.58 4.95
C SER A 73 -14.57 15.36 4.61
N TRP A 74 -13.33 15.59 4.16
CA TRP A 74 -12.32 14.58 3.95
C TRP A 74 -11.44 14.32 5.18
N LEU A 75 -11.70 15.05 6.26
CA LEU A 75 -10.97 14.95 7.52
C LEU A 75 -11.87 14.38 8.62
N PRO A 76 -11.28 13.73 9.63
CA PRO A 76 -9.88 13.28 9.70
C PRO A 76 -9.56 12.20 8.66
N VAL A 77 -8.27 11.96 8.39
CA VAL A 77 -7.83 10.92 7.44
C VAL A 77 -8.21 9.54 7.96
N ASP A 78 -8.92 8.73 7.17
CA ASP A 78 -9.45 7.44 7.59
C ASP A 78 -8.36 6.44 7.98
N GLN A 79 -7.30 6.34 7.16
CA GLN A 79 -6.20 5.43 7.39
C GLN A 79 -4.86 6.09 7.07
N TYR A 80 -3.97 6.14 8.04
CA TYR A 80 -2.61 6.63 7.88
C TYR A 80 -1.60 5.50 8.04
N ILE A 81 -0.68 5.37 7.09
CA ILE A 81 0.28 4.26 7.04
C ILE A 81 1.69 4.82 6.96
N GLY A 82 2.58 4.36 7.84
CA GLY A 82 3.97 4.81 7.86
C GLY A 82 4.86 3.89 8.68
N GLY A 83 6.18 4.08 8.55
CA GLY A 83 7.15 3.32 9.35
C GLY A 83 7.08 3.66 10.83
N VAL A 84 7.37 2.67 11.67
CA VAL A 84 7.36 2.81 13.14
C VAL A 84 8.32 3.89 13.63
N GLU A 85 9.40 4.18 12.89
CA GLU A 85 10.36 5.25 13.21
C GLU A 85 9.75 6.65 13.27
N HIS A 86 8.61 6.85 12.60
CA HIS A 86 7.93 8.14 12.58
C HIS A 86 7.03 8.40 13.78
N ALA A 87 6.86 7.43 14.67
CA ALA A 87 5.99 7.57 15.84
C ALA A 87 6.38 8.75 16.77
N ILE A 88 7.69 8.97 16.97
CA ILE A 88 8.22 10.05 17.80
C ILE A 88 8.51 11.32 16.98
N LEU A 89 8.81 11.18 15.70
CA LEU A 89 9.20 12.27 14.81
C LEU A 89 7.96 12.88 14.13
N HIS A 90 7.72 12.48 12.88
CA HIS A 90 6.65 13.03 12.06
C HIS A 90 5.27 13.00 12.70
N LEU A 91 4.88 11.89 13.33
CA LEU A 91 3.53 11.77 13.93
C LEU A 91 3.33 12.71 15.12
N LEU A 92 4.35 12.94 15.93
CA LEU A 92 4.29 13.90 17.03
C LEU A 92 4.06 15.31 16.48
N TYR A 93 4.83 15.72 15.48
CA TYR A 93 4.66 17.03 14.82
C TYR A 93 3.29 17.16 14.14
N ALA A 94 2.85 16.14 13.39
CA ALA A 94 1.57 16.16 12.70
C ALA A 94 0.39 16.33 13.67
N ARG A 95 0.37 15.59 14.77
CA ARG A 95 -0.67 15.67 15.80
C ARG A 95 -0.65 17.02 16.51
N PHE A 96 0.52 17.50 16.90
CA PHE A 96 0.66 18.81 17.55
C PHE A 96 0.23 19.94 16.62
N PHE A 97 0.70 19.94 15.39
CA PHE A 97 0.36 20.98 14.40
C PHE A 97 -1.14 20.97 14.06
N TYR A 98 -1.75 19.79 13.97
CA TYR A 98 -3.18 19.66 13.74
C TYR A 98 -4.01 20.28 14.87
N LYS A 99 -3.59 20.14 16.12
CA LYS A 99 -4.24 20.80 17.27
C LYS A 99 -4.12 22.32 17.21
N LEU A 100 -2.99 22.85 16.76
CA LEU A 100 -2.85 24.29 16.53
C LEU A 100 -3.81 24.77 15.42
N LEU A 101 -3.94 24.02 14.33
CA LEU A 101 -4.88 24.35 13.26
C LEU A 101 -6.34 24.28 13.72
N ARG A 102 -6.68 23.37 14.61
CA ARG A 102 -8.00 23.31 15.26
C ARG A 102 -8.24 24.57 16.09
N ASP A 103 -7.30 24.97 16.91
CA ASP A 103 -7.42 26.15 17.78
C ASP A 103 -7.57 27.44 16.96
N GLU A 104 -6.99 27.49 15.76
CA GLU A 104 -7.19 28.56 14.76
C GLU A 104 -8.47 28.39 13.90
N GLY A 105 -9.28 27.37 14.17
CA GLY A 105 -10.55 27.11 13.47
C GLY A 105 -10.40 26.68 12.00
N LEU A 106 -9.24 26.13 11.63
CA LEU A 106 -8.97 25.65 10.28
C LEU A 106 -9.43 24.20 10.09
N VAL A 107 -9.41 23.39 11.14
CA VAL A 107 -9.95 22.03 11.20
C VAL A 107 -10.87 21.89 12.40
N ASP A 108 -11.68 20.83 12.46
CA ASP A 108 -12.69 20.68 13.52
C ASP A 108 -12.37 19.54 14.50
N ASP A 109 -11.55 18.58 14.09
CA ASP A 109 -11.23 17.38 14.86
C ASP A 109 -10.00 17.56 15.75
N ASP A 110 -9.90 16.74 16.80
CA ASP A 110 -8.77 16.75 17.74
C ASP A 110 -7.54 16.00 17.23
N GLU A 111 -7.76 15.01 16.36
CA GLU A 111 -6.70 14.16 15.82
C GLU A 111 -6.76 14.09 14.30
N PRO A 112 -5.61 14.11 13.62
CA PRO A 112 -5.58 14.12 12.15
C PRO A 112 -5.93 12.79 11.51
N PHE A 113 -5.84 11.68 12.23
CA PHE A 113 -5.97 10.32 11.72
C PHE A 113 -6.95 9.51 12.55
N VAL A 114 -7.92 8.83 11.91
CA VAL A 114 -8.85 7.89 12.56
C VAL A 114 -8.13 6.60 12.93
N SER A 115 -7.32 6.09 12.01
CA SER A 115 -6.58 4.84 12.18
C SER A 115 -5.14 4.97 11.70
N LEU A 116 -4.21 4.47 12.49
CA LEU A 116 -2.79 4.44 12.21
C LEU A 116 -2.32 2.99 12.07
N LEU A 117 -1.60 2.70 10.97
CA LEU A 117 -0.88 1.46 10.78
C LEU A 117 0.63 1.75 10.77
N SER A 118 1.30 1.37 11.85
CA SER A 118 2.76 1.50 11.96
C SER A 118 3.43 0.27 11.33
N GLN A 119 4.15 0.49 10.22
CA GLN A 119 4.82 -0.59 9.50
C GLN A 119 6.17 -0.94 10.12
N GLY A 120 6.49 -2.23 10.10
CA GLY A 120 7.84 -2.73 10.39
C GLY A 120 8.84 -2.32 9.31
N MET A 121 10.11 -2.57 9.57
CA MET A 121 11.20 -2.24 8.64
C MET A 121 11.38 -3.34 7.60
N VAL A 122 11.80 -2.94 6.40
CA VAL A 122 12.30 -3.89 5.39
C VAL A 122 13.78 -4.12 5.64
N LEU A 123 14.12 -5.37 5.89
CA LEU A 123 15.48 -5.84 6.16
C LEU A 123 16.02 -6.60 4.95
N LYS A 124 17.34 -6.55 4.76
CA LYS A 124 18.07 -7.44 3.87
C LYS A 124 19.32 -7.94 4.60
N ASP A 125 19.48 -9.25 4.64
CA ASP A 125 20.58 -9.91 5.37
C ASP A 125 20.62 -9.47 6.85
N GLY A 126 19.45 -9.38 7.50
CA GLY A 126 19.27 -8.99 8.90
C GLY A 126 19.52 -7.51 9.20
N ALA A 127 19.77 -6.66 8.18
CA ALA A 127 20.05 -5.25 8.35
C ALA A 127 19.02 -4.37 7.64
N LYS A 128 18.67 -3.21 8.26
CA LYS A 128 17.83 -2.19 7.62
C LYS A 128 18.43 -1.79 6.27
N MET A 129 17.61 -1.81 5.21
CA MET A 129 18.01 -1.31 3.91
C MET A 129 18.32 0.19 3.96
N SER A 130 19.47 0.58 3.48
CA SER A 130 19.86 1.99 3.36
C SER A 130 20.84 2.20 2.20
N LYS A 131 20.75 3.38 1.56
CA LYS A 131 21.69 3.78 0.49
C LYS A 131 23.13 3.81 0.98
N SER A 132 23.36 4.21 2.23
CA SER A 132 24.70 4.28 2.84
C SER A 132 25.34 2.91 3.05
N LYS A 133 24.55 1.85 3.22
CA LYS A 133 25.02 0.46 3.35
C LYS A 133 25.12 -0.27 2.03
N GLY A 134 24.61 0.31 0.93
CA GLY A 134 24.61 -0.31 -0.39
C GLY A 134 23.76 -1.59 -0.50
N ASN A 135 22.86 -1.84 0.46
CA ASN A 135 21.99 -3.01 0.50
C ASN A 135 20.55 -2.74 0.03
N THR A 136 20.32 -1.61 -0.65
CA THR A 136 19.03 -1.29 -1.26
C THR A 136 18.77 -2.14 -2.49
N ILE A 137 17.51 -2.51 -2.69
CA ILE A 137 17.05 -3.22 -3.88
C ILE A 137 16.26 -2.25 -4.74
N ASP A 138 16.55 -2.24 -6.04
CA ASP A 138 15.77 -1.50 -7.01
C ASP A 138 14.54 -2.36 -7.40
N PRO A 139 13.32 -1.94 -7.09
CA PRO A 139 12.13 -2.67 -7.48
C PRO A 139 11.98 -2.81 -9.00
N ASP A 140 12.54 -1.90 -9.79
CA ASP A 140 12.41 -1.92 -11.25
C ASP A 140 13.02 -3.18 -11.88
N ASP A 141 14.16 -3.66 -11.37
CA ASP A 141 14.80 -4.88 -11.88
C ASP A 141 13.96 -6.12 -11.58
N ILE A 142 13.34 -6.16 -10.41
CA ILE A 142 12.44 -7.25 -10.02
C ILE A 142 11.14 -7.20 -10.81
N ILE A 143 10.58 -6.00 -11.02
CA ILE A 143 9.38 -5.81 -11.85
C ILE A 143 9.61 -6.30 -13.28
N LYS A 144 10.75 -5.97 -13.87
CA LYS A 144 11.14 -6.45 -15.21
C LYS A 144 11.22 -7.97 -15.29
N LYS A 145 11.73 -8.61 -14.22
CA LYS A 145 11.94 -10.07 -14.19
C LYS A 145 10.69 -10.86 -13.86
N TYR A 146 9.90 -10.40 -12.87
CA TYR A 146 8.81 -11.17 -12.29
C TYR A 146 7.44 -10.50 -12.41
N GLY A 147 7.38 -9.24 -12.81
CA GLY A 147 6.16 -8.46 -12.86
C GLY A 147 5.78 -7.78 -11.54
N ALA A 148 5.02 -6.70 -11.62
CA ALA A 148 4.59 -5.91 -10.45
C ALA A 148 3.71 -6.72 -9.47
N ASP A 149 2.82 -7.56 -9.98
CA ASP A 149 1.93 -8.39 -9.16
C ASP A 149 2.71 -9.35 -8.25
N THR A 150 3.85 -9.87 -8.72
CA THR A 150 4.69 -10.76 -7.91
C THR A 150 5.30 -10.03 -6.71
N ILE A 151 5.79 -8.80 -6.90
CA ILE A 151 6.34 -8.00 -5.79
C ILE A 151 5.24 -7.63 -4.81
N ARG A 152 4.10 -7.19 -5.29
CA ARG A 152 2.94 -6.84 -4.45
C ARG A 152 2.52 -8.05 -3.60
N LEU A 153 2.41 -9.22 -4.24
CA LEU A 153 2.10 -10.48 -3.54
C LEU A 153 3.15 -10.80 -2.47
N PHE A 154 4.44 -10.72 -2.82
CA PHE A 154 5.52 -10.99 -1.88
C PHE A 154 5.48 -10.07 -0.66
N ILE A 155 5.39 -8.75 -0.86
CA ILE A 155 5.42 -7.77 0.24
C ILE A 155 4.26 -8.00 1.21
N LEU A 156 3.06 -8.27 0.69
CA LEU A 156 1.87 -8.46 1.52
C LEU A 156 1.77 -9.86 2.14
N PHE A 157 2.49 -10.84 1.57
CA PHE A 157 2.48 -12.22 2.07
C PHE A 157 3.61 -12.52 3.07
N ALA A 158 4.76 -11.85 2.95
CA ALA A 158 5.97 -12.20 3.69
C ALA A 158 5.86 -12.00 5.20
N ALA A 159 5.12 -10.99 5.66
CA ALA A 159 4.93 -10.70 7.08
C ALA A 159 3.65 -9.86 7.30
N PRO A 160 3.08 -9.90 8.53
CA PRO A 160 2.13 -8.87 8.95
C PRO A 160 2.73 -7.47 8.82
N PRO A 161 1.95 -6.44 8.46
CA PRO A 161 2.49 -5.12 8.16
C PRO A 161 3.25 -4.46 9.33
N GLU A 162 2.90 -4.79 10.57
CA GLU A 162 3.56 -4.25 11.78
C GLU A 162 4.92 -4.93 12.08
N GLN A 163 5.19 -6.06 11.47
CA GLN A 163 6.44 -6.81 11.66
C GLN A 163 7.49 -6.44 10.62
N ASN A 164 8.75 -6.68 10.97
CA ASN A 164 9.83 -6.53 10.02
C ASN A 164 9.70 -7.56 8.89
N LEU A 165 9.90 -7.09 7.66
CA LEU A 165 9.93 -7.93 6.47
C LEU A 165 11.37 -8.21 6.09
N GLU A 166 11.78 -9.47 6.07
CA GLU A 166 13.08 -9.87 5.52
C GLU A 166 12.96 -10.09 4.01
N TRP A 167 13.77 -9.39 3.25
CA TRP A 167 13.78 -9.52 1.79
C TRP A 167 14.31 -10.89 1.38
N SER A 168 13.57 -11.60 0.54
CA SER A 168 13.91 -12.96 0.10
C SER A 168 13.62 -13.17 -1.38
N ASP A 169 14.68 -13.33 -2.16
CA ASP A 169 14.56 -13.60 -3.61
C ASP A 169 13.87 -14.95 -3.88
N SER A 170 14.09 -15.95 -3.02
CA SER A 170 13.43 -17.25 -3.13
C SER A 170 11.92 -17.15 -2.85
N ALA A 171 11.51 -16.32 -1.91
CA ALA A 171 10.08 -16.08 -1.64
C ALA A 171 9.40 -15.32 -2.80
N ILE A 172 10.08 -14.38 -3.44
CA ILE A 172 9.60 -13.71 -4.65
C ILE A 172 9.38 -14.72 -5.77
N GLU A 173 10.36 -15.62 -5.99
CA GLU A 173 10.23 -16.70 -6.98
C GLU A 173 9.07 -17.64 -6.66
N GLY A 174 8.84 -17.94 -5.38
CA GLY A 174 7.67 -18.70 -4.90
C GLY A 174 6.35 -18.04 -5.27
N GLY A 175 6.22 -16.72 -5.04
CA GLY A 175 5.07 -15.92 -5.45
C GLY A 175 4.84 -15.94 -6.96
N TYR A 176 5.90 -15.80 -7.74
CA TYR A 176 5.82 -15.89 -9.21
C TYR A 176 5.33 -17.24 -9.69
N LYS A 177 5.86 -18.34 -9.10
CA LYS A 177 5.41 -19.71 -9.42
C LYS A 177 3.93 -19.90 -9.08
N PHE A 178 3.46 -19.33 -7.96
CA PHE A 178 2.03 -19.36 -7.61
C PHE A 178 1.18 -18.65 -8.66
N LEU A 179 1.53 -17.42 -9.04
CA LEU A 179 0.78 -16.69 -10.05
C LEU A 179 0.75 -17.38 -11.41
N LYS A 180 1.85 -18.03 -11.81
CA LYS A 180 1.88 -18.87 -13.04
C LYS A 180 0.95 -20.08 -12.95
N ARG A 181 0.91 -20.76 -11.78
CA ARG A 181 -0.02 -21.88 -11.57
C ARG A 181 -1.47 -21.39 -11.59
N PHE A 182 -1.75 -20.24 -10.99
CA PHE A 182 -3.07 -19.61 -10.98
C PHE A 182 -3.55 -19.30 -12.41
N TRP A 183 -2.68 -18.69 -13.21
CA TRP A 183 -2.95 -18.47 -14.64
C TRP A 183 -3.20 -19.79 -15.40
N LYS A 184 -2.35 -20.79 -15.21
CA LYS A 184 -2.47 -22.08 -15.87
C LYS A 184 -3.80 -22.77 -15.54
N LEU A 185 -4.20 -22.78 -14.27
CA LEU A 185 -5.45 -23.38 -13.84
C LEU A 185 -6.67 -22.65 -14.45
N SER A 186 -6.66 -21.31 -14.46
CA SER A 186 -7.72 -20.52 -15.08
C SER A 186 -7.85 -20.80 -16.59
N TYR A 187 -6.71 -20.94 -17.27
CA TYR A 187 -6.67 -21.30 -18.68
C TYR A 187 -7.22 -22.71 -18.94
N GLN A 188 -6.84 -23.69 -18.11
CA GLN A 188 -7.32 -25.06 -18.18
C GLN A 188 -8.83 -25.14 -18.00
N ILE A 189 -9.37 -24.49 -16.96
CA ILE A 189 -10.82 -24.46 -16.71
C ILE A 189 -11.57 -23.90 -17.91
N ARG A 190 -11.10 -22.78 -18.44
CA ARG A 190 -11.77 -22.10 -19.56
C ARG A 190 -11.78 -22.89 -20.87
N ASN A 191 -10.68 -23.57 -21.22
CA ASN A 191 -10.46 -24.08 -22.58
C ASN A 191 -10.57 -25.60 -22.72
N SER A 192 -10.38 -26.35 -21.66
CA SER A 192 -10.23 -27.80 -21.74
C SER A 192 -10.91 -28.59 -20.62
N TYR A 193 -11.63 -27.92 -19.73
CA TYR A 193 -12.32 -28.58 -18.63
C TYR A 193 -13.83 -28.64 -18.93
N ASP A 194 -14.36 -29.86 -18.98
CA ASP A 194 -15.77 -30.13 -19.31
C ASP A 194 -16.30 -31.26 -18.42
N VAL A 195 -16.59 -30.93 -17.16
CA VAL A 195 -17.26 -31.82 -16.21
C VAL A 195 -18.65 -31.25 -15.96
N PRO A 196 -19.72 -32.00 -16.27
CA PRO A 196 -21.07 -31.43 -16.32
C PRO A 196 -21.72 -31.23 -14.95
N LYS A 197 -21.29 -31.97 -13.91
CA LYS A 197 -21.89 -31.92 -12.58
C LYS A 197 -20.86 -32.07 -11.47
N ASP A 198 -21.10 -31.41 -10.35
CA ASP A 198 -20.34 -31.61 -9.13
C ASP A 198 -20.59 -33.02 -8.57
N LYS A 199 -19.51 -33.66 -8.06
CA LYS A 199 -19.59 -34.95 -7.39
C LYS A 199 -19.74 -34.80 -5.88
N ASP A 200 -19.23 -33.68 -5.33
CA ASP A 200 -19.43 -33.32 -3.93
C ASP A 200 -19.38 -31.79 -3.74
N ASN A 201 -19.79 -31.30 -2.58
CA ASN A 201 -19.87 -29.87 -2.26
C ASN A 201 -18.66 -29.35 -1.45
N LYS A 202 -17.64 -30.17 -1.17
CA LYS A 202 -16.53 -29.77 -0.29
C LYS A 202 -15.81 -28.52 -0.77
N ILE A 203 -15.60 -28.40 -2.07
CA ILE A 203 -14.94 -27.23 -2.65
C ILE A 203 -15.82 -25.99 -2.57
N LEU A 204 -17.14 -26.12 -2.65
CA LEU A 204 -18.09 -25.01 -2.53
C LEU A 204 -18.21 -24.53 -1.08
N ILE A 205 -18.15 -25.45 -0.11
CA ILE A 205 -18.02 -25.12 1.32
C ILE A 205 -16.71 -24.31 1.52
N LYS A 206 -15.59 -24.83 1.02
CA LYS A 206 -14.28 -24.14 1.09
C LYS A 206 -14.29 -22.77 0.41
N HIS A 207 -15.04 -22.60 -0.67
CA HIS A 207 -15.27 -21.31 -1.33
C HIS A 207 -15.87 -20.29 -0.35
N ASN A 208 -16.99 -20.64 0.32
CA ASN A 208 -17.68 -19.75 1.26
C ASN A 208 -16.80 -19.42 2.48
N GLU A 209 -16.14 -20.43 3.07
CA GLU A 209 -15.18 -20.25 4.18
C GLU A 209 -14.04 -19.31 3.80
N THR A 210 -13.55 -19.41 2.56
CA THR A 210 -12.43 -18.57 2.09
C THR A 210 -12.87 -17.12 1.94
N ILE A 211 -14.07 -16.85 1.44
CA ILE A 211 -14.61 -15.48 1.36
C ILE A 211 -14.69 -14.87 2.75
N ASP A 212 -15.28 -15.57 3.74
CA ASP A 212 -15.37 -15.07 5.11
C ASP A 212 -14.00 -14.79 5.71
N LYS A 213 -13.09 -15.74 5.58
CA LYS A 213 -11.72 -15.63 6.11
C LYS A 213 -10.98 -14.44 5.50
N VAL A 214 -11.00 -14.30 4.18
CA VAL A 214 -10.30 -13.23 3.48
C VAL A 214 -10.92 -11.88 3.78
N SER A 215 -12.25 -11.79 3.85
CA SER A 215 -12.96 -10.56 4.20
C SER A 215 -12.58 -10.08 5.61
N THR A 216 -12.64 -10.96 6.60
CA THR A 216 -12.22 -10.62 7.98
C THR A 216 -10.76 -10.22 8.04
N ASP A 217 -9.87 -10.97 7.40
CA ASP A 217 -8.43 -10.71 7.44
C ASP A 217 -8.06 -9.39 6.74
N LEU A 218 -8.69 -9.04 5.61
CA LEU A 218 -8.41 -7.80 4.89
C LEU A 218 -9.04 -6.56 5.54
N PHE A 219 -10.33 -6.62 5.86
CA PHE A 219 -11.09 -5.43 6.24
C PHE A 219 -11.02 -5.13 7.74
N GLU A 220 -11.02 -6.18 8.58
CA GLU A 220 -11.05 -6.01 10.03
C GLU A 220 -9.64 -6.11 10.64
N ARG A 221 -8.89 -7.17 10.30
CA ARG A 221 -7.61 -7.49 10.94
C ARG A 221 -6.39 -6.88 10.26
N LYS A 222 -6.50 -6.48 8.99
CA LYS A 222 -5.38 -6.06 8.15
C LYS A 222 -4.24 -7.10 8.08
N SER A 223 -4.61 -8.37 8.20
CA SER A 223 -3.71 -9.53 8.16
C SER A 223 -3.57 -10.07 6.74
N TYR A 224 -2.88 -9.32 5.90
CA TYR A 224 -2.78 -9.61 4.45
C TYR A 224 -2.14 -10.96 4.15
N ASN A 225 -1.15 -11.36 4.94
CA ASN A 225 -0.46 -12.65 4.79
C ASN A 225 -1.39 -13.84 4.99
N THR A 226 -2.28 -13.79 5.98
CA THR A 226 -3.24 -14.88 6.25
C THR A 226 -4.36 -14.91 5.22
N ALA A 227 -4.80 -13.75 4.74
CA ALA A 227 -5.74 -13.64 3.61
C ALA A 227 -5.19 -14.32 2.35
N ILE A 228 -3.94 -14.01 1.99
CA ILE A 228 -3.25 -14.61 0.83
C ILE A 228 -3.09 -16.13 1.04
N ALA A 229 -2.69 -16.57 2.23
CA ALA A 229 -2.58 -17.99 2.56
C ALA A 229 -3.90 -18.73 2.36
N ALA A 230 -5.02 -18.15 2.80
CA ALA A 230 -6.35 -18.74 2.62
C ALA A 230 -6.71 -18.92 1.13
N VAL A 231 -6.39 -17.95 0.28
CA VAL A 231 -6.59 -18.08 -1.17
C VAL A 231 -5.67 -19.14 -1.77
N MET A 232 -4.42 -19.24 -1.32
CA MET A 232 -3.49 -20.28 -1.78
C MET A 232 -3.96 -21.70 -1.39
N GLU A 233 -4.50 -21.88 -0.19
CA GLU A 233 -5.11 -23.12 0.24
C GLU A 233 -6.34 -23.49 -0.59
N PHE A 234 -7.20 -22.51 -0.85
CA PHE A 234 -8.37 -22.69 -1.71
C PHE A 234 -7.95 -23.05 -3.14
N PHE A 235 -6.94 -22.37 -3.68
CA PHE A 235 -6.35 -22.70 -4.98
C PHE A 235 -5.87 -24.16 -5.06
N ASN A 236 -5.15 -24.64 -4.04
CA ASN A 236 -4.65 -26.02 -4.02
C ASN A 236 -5.83 -27.02 -3.97
N SER A 237 -6.90 -26.70 -3.24
CA SER A 237 -8.12 -27.52 -3.18
C SER A 237 -8.83 -27.54 -4.52
N LEU A 238 -9.00 -26.38 -5.17
CA LEU A 238 -9.63 -26.30 -6.49
C LEU A 238 -8.80 -27.05 -7.55
N SER A 239 -7.47 -26.87 -7.56
CA SER A 239 -6.60 -27.57 -8.51
C SER A 239 -6.77 -29.08 -8.39
N ARG A 240 -6.81 -29.62 -7.17
CA ARG A 240 -7.07 -31.05 -6.92
C ARG A 240 -8.43 -31.49 -7.43
N SER A 241 -9.48 -30.74 -7.12
CA SER A 241 -10.85 -31.06 -7.57
C SER A 241 -11.00 -31.05 -9.09
N VAL A 242 -10.28 -30.15 -9.77
CA VAL A 242 -10.24 -30.11 -11.26
C VAL A 242 -9.47 -31.32 -11.80
N ASP A 243 -8.31 -31.68 -11.22
CA ASP A 243 -7.51 -32.83 -11.65
C ASP A 243 -8.25 -34.15 -11.44
N GLU A 244 -9.03 -34.28 -10.36
CA GLU A 244 -9.88 -35.45 -10.06
C GLU A 244 -11.20 -35.47 -10.84
N GLY A 245 -11.56 -34.37 -11.52
CA GLY A 245 -12.85 -34.21 -12.17
C GLY A 245 -14.02 -34.33 -11.18
N SER A 246 -13.88 -33.82 -9.97
CA SER A 246 -14.89 -33.88 -8.89
C SER A 246 -15.78 -32.63 -8.83
N ILE A 247 -15.40 -31.54 -9.51
CA ILE A 247 -16.14 -30.29 -9.61
C ILE A 247 -16.65 -30.08 -11.03
N SER A 248 -17.81 -29.46 -11.20
CA SER A 248 -18.33 -29.10 -12.53
C SER A 248 -17.56 -27.92 -13.12
N TYR A 249 -17.68 -27.75 -14.46
CA TYR A 249 -17.14 -26.57 -15.16
C TYR A 249 -17.69 -25.27 -14.57
N GLU A 250 -18.98 -25.16 -14.35
CA GLU A 250 -19.61 -23.95 -13.83
C GLU A 250 -19.12 -23.61 -12.41
N SER A 251 -19.08 -24.60 -11.52
CA SER A 251 -18.55 -24.43 -10.18
C SER A 251 -17.06 -24.09 -10.17
N ALA A 252 -16.25 -24.71 -11.02
CA ALA A 252 -14.83 -24.38 -11.16
C ALA A 252 -14.62 -22.94 -11.66
N LYS A 253 -15.46 -22.50 -12.60
CA LYS A 253 -15.45 -21.12 -13.12
C LYS A 253 -15.84 -20.10 -12.02
N ILE A 254 -16.83 -20.39 -11.19
CA ILE A 254 -17.19 -19.57 -10.05
C ILE A 254 -16.01 -19.47 -9.08
N CYS A 255 -15.40 -20.60 -8.70
CA CYS A 255 -14.27 -20.64 -7.78
C CYS A 255 -13.07 -19.83 -8.27
N ILE A 256 -12.69 -19.96 -9.55
CA ILE A 256 -11.56 -19.21 -10.11
C ILE A 256 -11.85 -17.72 -10.21
N SER A 257 -13.10 -17.34 -10.52
CA SER A 257 -13.57 -15.95 -10.50
C SER A 257 -13.46 -15.35 -9.10
N THR A 258 -13.93 -16.07 -8.10
CA THR A 258 -13.86 -15.66 -6.68
C THR A 258 -12.42 -15.45 -6.24
N MET A 259 -11.51 -16.37 -6.54
CA MET A 259 -10.08 -16.18 -6.23
C MET A 259 -9.51 -14.92 -6.89
N ALA A 260 -9.85 -14.68 -8.15
CA ALA A 260 -9.40 -13.48 -8.86
C ALA A 260 -9.95 -12.20 -8.22
N LYS A 261 -11.20 -12.20 -7.77
CA LYS A 261 -11.81 -11.07 -7.06
C LYS A 261 -11.15 -10.83 -5.69
N LEU A 262 -10.92 -11.89 -4.92
CA LEU A 262 -10.27 -11.80 -3.59
C LEU A 262 -8.81 -11.32 -3.69
N LEU A 263 -8.07 -11.71 -4.73
CA LEU A 263 -6.69 -11.29 -4.98
C LEU A 263 -6.59 -9.96 -5.73
N TYR A 264 -7.67 -9.43 -6.29
CA TYR A 264 -7.63 -8.23 -7.12
C TYR A 264 -6.96 -7.02 -6.43
N PRO A 265 -7.22 -6.71 -5.16
CA PRO A 265 -6.53 -5.61 -4.49
C PRO A 265 -5.02 -5.82 -4.35
N ILE A 266 -4.54 -7.07 -4.42
CA ILE A 266 -3.16 -7.47 -4.21
C ILE A 266 -2.42 -7.62 -5.54
N THR A 267 -3.00 -8.39 -6.48
CA THR A 267 -2.42 -8.71 -7.80
C THR A 267 -3.34 -8.31 -8.95
N PRO A 268 -3.56 -6.99 -9.16
CA PRO A 268 -4.61 -6.50 -10.05
C PRO A 268 -4.46 -6.91 -11.51
N HIS A 269 -3.23 -6.98 -12.05
CA HIS A 269 -3.03 -7.21 -13.49
C HIS A 269 -3.41 -8.63 -13.91
N ILE A 270 -2.92 -9.65 -13.19
CA ILE A 270 -3.28 -11.03 -13.48
C ILE A 270 -4.77 -11.29 -13.20
N CYS A 271 -5.30 -10.72 -12.12
CA CYS A 271 -6.72 -10.89 -11.77
C CYS A 271 -7.63 -10.24 -12.80
N PHE A 272 -7.34 -9.01 -13.24
CA PHE A 272 -8.05 -8.36 -14.34
C PHE A 272 -8.06 -9.23 -15.60
N THR A 273 -6.90 -9.76 -15.97
CA THR A 273 -6.78 -10.59 -17.17
C THR A 273 -7.59 -11.87 -17.05
N ILE A 274 -7.52 -12.57 -15.90
CA ILE A 274 -8.32 -13.77 -15.66
C ILE A 274 -9.82 -13.46 -15.73
N LEU A 275 -10.27 -12.40 -15.02
CA LEU A 275 -11.69 -12.01 -15.01
C LEU A 275 -12.19 -11.63 -16.42
N SER A 276 -11.38 -10.92 -17.20
CA SER A 276 -11.72 -10.56 -18.58
C SER A 276 -11.85 -11.78 -19.47
N GLU A 277 -10.92 -12.73 -19.34
CA GLU A 277 -10.86 -13.94 -20.14
C GLU A 277 -12.02 -14.92 -19.84
N ILE A 278 -12.49 -15.00 -18.60
CA ILE A 278 -13.69 -15.77 -18.23
C ILE A 278 -14.99 -14.99 -18.43
N LYS A 279 -14.90 -13.78 -19.01
CA LYS A 279 -16.03 -12.87 -19.28
C LYS A 279 -16.84 -12.54 -18.03
N ALA A 280 -16.13 -12.29 -16.91
CA ALA A 280 -16.75 -11.80 -15.69
C ALA A 280 -17.28 -10.37 -15.88
N GLU A 281 -18.40 -10.06 -15.25
CA GLU A 281 -18.92 -8.70 -15.23
C GLU A 281 -17.95 -7.77 -14.50
N LYS A 282 -17.82 -6.52 -14.99
CA LYS A 282 -16.98 -5.47 -14.38
C LYS A 282 -15.54 -5.90 -14.07
N ALA A 283 -14.87 -6.64 -14.97
CA ALA A 283 -13.52 -7.15 -14.76
C ALA A 283 -12.50 -6.08 -14.34
N SER A 284 -12.67 -4.82 -14.77
CA SER A 284 -11.81 -3.69 -14.39
C SER A 284 -12.08 -3.10 -13.00
N ASN A 285 -13.26 -3.38 -12.45
CA ASN A 285 -13.66 -2.97 -11.09
C ASN A 285 -14.61 -4.02 -10.53
N PRO A 286 -14.10 -5.22 -10.20
CA PRO A 286 -14.93 -6.34 -9.77
C PRO A 286 -15.54 -6.06 -8.40
N GLU A 287 -16.81 -6.41 -8.25
CA GLU A 287 -17.46 -6.42 -6.95
C GLU A 287 -16.87 -7.53 -6.07
N TRP A 288 -16.89 -7.30 -4.75
CA TRP A 288 -16.47 -8.33 -3.80
C TRP A 288 -17.35 -9.58 -3.97
N PRO A 289 -16.76 -10.79 -3.89
CA PRO A 289 -17.54 -12.00 -4.18
C PRO A 289 -18.54 -12.32 -3.08
N ASP A 290 -19.72 -12.78 -3.50
CA ASP A 290 -20.75 -13.30 -2.61
C ASP A 290 -20.57 -14.80 -2.34
N LYS A 291 -21.09 -15.25 -1.21
CA LYS A 291 -21.18 -16.68 -0.89
C LYS A 291 -22.25 -17.38 -1.73
N ILE A 292 -22.02 -18.66 -1.99
CA ILE A 292 -23.04 -19.52 -2.64
C ILE A 292 -24.06 -19.91 -1.60
N GLU A 293 -25.33 -19.61 -1.86
CA GLU A 293 -26.45 -19.95 -0.99
C GLU A 293 -26.68 -21.46 -0.91
N GLY A 294 -27.07 -21.95 0.27
CA GLY A 294 -27.37 -23.36 0.49
C GLY A 294 -26.16 -24.31 0.49
N VAL A 295 -24.98 -23.75 0.68
CA VAL A 295 -23.72 -24.48 0.84
C VAL A 295 -23.13 -24.11 2.21
N ASP A 296 -23.38 -24.95 3.20
CA ASP A 296 -22.88 -24.86 4.59
C ASP A 296 -21.89 -25.99 4.92
#